data_b864a75d562ece5965e3c17f8ce13059
#
_entry.id   b864a75d562ece5965e3c17f8ce13059
#
_cell.length_a   1.000
_cell.length_b   1.000
_cell.length_c   1.000
_cell.angle_alpha   90.00
_cell.angle_beta   90.00
_cell.angle_gamma   90.00
#
_symmetry.space_group_name_H-M   'P 1'
#
loop_
_entity.id
_entity.type
_entity.pdbx_description
1 polymer ?
#
loop_
_entity_poly.entity_id
_entity_poly.type
_entity_poly.pdbx_seq_one_letter_code
_entity_poly.pdbx_strand_id
1 'polypeptide(L)'
;SKEQYDKLISEGKAEIADTLGKIVCTPDGNALTVFNTFGAERDDVVITDMPAAEHFSIVDADGNVMPWQKSADGRLVFFAKGVPAKGYKTFSIVHGGESGENTVKVENKTIENKFFTVKFDKDMNIASLIHKATGRAVAPEGEVLNKIYAYDDRPFNHEAWDIKVYFDQKYTEINDVSAVDVTESGPVRTVIKVTRKFLSSTIEQSFIFYADLPRIDVDYTVDW
;
A
#
# COMPACT_ATOMS: atom_id res chain seq x y z
N SER A 1 -4.42 29.08 -0.88
CA SER A 1 -4.47 28.56 -2.25
C SER A 1 -3.63 27.28 -2.36
N LYS A 2 -3.76 26.54 -3.44
CA LYS A 2 -2.98 25.30 -3.69
C LYS A 2 -1.48 25.57 -3.59
N GLU A 3 -1.00 26.63 -4.23
CA GLU A 3 0.42 27.04 -4.20
C GLU A 3 0.97 27.24 -2.77
N GLN A 4 0.17 27.79 -1.86
CA GLN A 4 0.60 27.98 -0.46
C GLN A 4 0.74 26.64 0.25
N TYR A 5 -0.18 25.71 0.03
CA TYR A 5 -0.10 24.37 0.60
C TYR A 5 1.09 23.60 0.02
N ASP A 6 1.28 23.62 -1.29
CA ASP A 6 2.38 22.94 -1.96
C ASP A 6 3.74 23.46 -1.44
N LYS A 7 3.87 24.79 -1.25
CA LYS A 7 5.04 25.42 -0.65
C LYS A 7 5.29 24.94 0.79
N LEU A 8 4.27 25.01 1.66
CA LEU A 8 4.41 24.60 3.06
C LEU A 8 4.76 23.11 3.20
N ILE A 9 4.16 22.26 2.36
CA ILE A 9 4.47 20.82 2.35
C ILE A 9 5.92 20.59 1.90
N SER A 10 6.38 21.30 0.86
CA SER A 10 7.74 21.20 0.36
C SER A 10 8.78 21.65 1.38
N GLU A 11 8.55 22.80 2.01
CA GLU A 11 9.43 23.34 3.06
C GLU A 11 9.47 22.42 4.28
N GLY A 12 8.32 21.90 4.74
CA GLY A 12 8.25 20.97 5.85
C GLY A 12 8.98 19.64 5.57
N LYS A 13 8.84 19.10 4.35
CA LYS A 13 9.58 17.90 3.94
C LYS A 13 11.09 18.14 3.90
N ALA A 14 11.53 19.29 3.41
CA ALA A 14 12.94 19.65 3.36
C ALA A 14 13.55 19.80 4.78
N GLU A 15 12.83 20.44 5.70
CA GLU A 15 13.27 20.59 7.10
C GLU A 15 13.35 19.24 7.83
N ILE A 16 12.36 18.34 7.60
CA ILE A 16 12.40 16.99 8.13
C ILE A 16 13.62 16.23 7.60
N ALA A 17 13.87 16.28 6.29
CA ALA A 17 14.98 15.60 5.66
C ALA A 17 16.34 16.12 6.19
N ASP A 18 16.52 17.44 6.32
CA ASP A 18 17.71 18.07 6.89
C ASP A 18 17.93 17.65 8.36
N THR A 19 16.86 17.66 9.13
CA THR A 19 16.92 17.28 10.57
C THR A 19 17.27 15.79 10.74
N LEU A 20 16.64 14.90 9.98
CA LEU A 20 16.94 13.47 10.00
C LEU A 20 18.36 13.20 9.52
N GLY A 21 18.82 13.91 8.50
CA GLY A 21 20.19 13.82 7.98
C GLY A 21 21.27 14.16 9.03
N LYS A 22 20.96 15.00 10.03
CA LYS A 22 21.87 15.29 11.14
C LYS A 22 21.98 14.17 12.18
N ILE A 23 20.97 13.30 12.24
CA ILE A 23 20.94 12.14 13.15
C ILE A 23 21.65 10.94 12.51
N VAL A 24 21.49 10.79 11.19
CA VAL A 24 22.02 9.65 10.43
C VAL A 24 23.42 9.94 9.95
N CYS A 25 24.40 9.17 10.43
CA CYS A 25 25.75 9.19 9.92
C CYS A 25 25.94 7.93 9.04
N THR A 26 25.69 8.05 7.75
CA THR A 26 25.96 6.98 6.75
C THR A 26 27.04 7.48 5.78
N PRO A 27 28.34 7.27 6.10
CA PRO A 27 29.43 7.85 5.31
C PRO A 27 29.46 7.41 3.85
N ASP A 28 28.97 6.21 3.54
CA ASP A 28 29.21 5.54 2.26
C ASP A 28 27.95 5.35 1.38
N GLY A 29 26.79 5.87 1.78
CA GLY A 29 25.54 5.72 1.02
C GLY A 29 25.00 4.28 0.93
N ASN A 30 25.63 3.32 1.59
CA ASN A 30 25.29 1.90 1.55
C ASN A 30 24.42 1.46 2.75
N ALA A 31 23.58 2.36 3.23
CA ALA A 31 22.67 2.05 4.32
C ALA A 31 21.35 2.80 4.20
N LEU A 32 20.31 2.18 4.73
CA LEU A 32 18.95 2.72 4.82
C LEU A 32 18.61 2.89 6.30
N THR A 33 18.32 4.09 6.75
CA THR A 33 17.85 4.34 8.11
C THR A 33 16.37 4.60 8.14
N VAL A 34 15.64 3.77 8.84
CA VAL A 34 14.19 3.84 8.99
C VAL A 34 13.85 4.40 10.37
N PHE A 35 13.09 5.49 10.38
CA PHE A 35 12.62 6.14 11.61
C PHE A 35 11.19 5.70 11.93
N ASN A 36 10.96 5.39 13.19
CA ASN A 36 9.63 5.07 13.72
C ASN A 36 9.22 6.16 14.73
N THR A 37 8.27 6.99 14.34
CA THR A 37 7.72 8.04 15.21
C THR A 37 6.61 7.53 16.14
N PHE A 38 6.19 6.28 15.98
CA PHE A 38 5.14 5.67 16.78
C PHE A 38 5.65 5.22 18.16
N GLY A 39 4.74 5.08 19.12
CA GLY A 39 5.06 4.72 20.51
C GLY A 39 5.29 3.24 20.78
N ALA A 40 5.28 2.39 19.76
CA ALA A 40 5.57 0.96 19.85
C ALA A 40 6.56 0.55 18.76
N GLU A 41 7.28 -0.54 18.96
CA GLU A 41 8.11 -1.18 17.93
C GLU A 41 7.23 -1.55 16.73
N ARG A 42 7.78 -1.42 15.52
CA ARG A 42 7.06 -1.72 14.27
C ARG A 42 7.86 -2.59 13.33
N ASP A 43 7.13 -3.54 12.74
CA ASP A 43 7.46 -4.15 11.46
C ASP A 43 6.58 -3.49 10.39
N ASP A 44 7.17 -2.94 9.33
CA ASP A 44 6.37 -2.33 8.26
C ASP A 44 7.12 -2.32 6.92
N VAL A 45 6.41 -2.05 5.85
CA VAL A 45 6.97 -1.89 4.52
C VAL A 45 7.45 -0.46 4.33
N VAL A 46 8.66 -0.33 3.83
CA VAL A 46 9.31 0.93 3.49
C VAL A 46 9.44 1.05 1.99
N ILE A 47 9.12 2.22 1.45
CA ILE A 47 9.28 2.55 0.04
C ILE A 47 10.26 3.72 -0.05
N THR A 48 11.34 3.54 -0.82
CA THR A 48 12.39 4.55 -0.99
C THR A 48 13.00 4.44 -2.38
N ASP A 49 13.93 5.34 -2.71
CA ASP A 49 14.67 5.26 -3.96
C ASP A 49 15.54 4.02 -4.01
N MET A 50 15.74 3.47 -5.22
CA MET A 50 16.63 2.33 -5.44
C MET A 50 18.07 2.73 -5.16
N PRO A 51 18.84 1.86 -4.48
CA PRO A 51 20.29 2.05 -4.39
C PRO A 51 20.94 1.90 -5.78
N ALA A 52 22.14 2.45 -5.92
CA ALA A 52 22.91 2.35 -7.17
C ALA A 52 23.41 0.93 -7.48
N ALA A 53 23.41 0.02 -6.50
CA ALA A 53 23.86 -1.35 -6.66
C ALA A 53 22.86 -2.18 -7.48
N GLU A 54 23.35 -2.98 -8.42
CA GLU A 54 22.50 -3.85 -9.26
C GLU A 54 22.10 -5.15 -8.56
N HIS A 55 23.02 -5.73 -7.78
CA HIS A 55 22.80 -6.97 -7.01
C HIS A 55 23.16 -6.71 -5.56
N PHE A 56 22.19 -6.77 -4.68
CA PHE A 56 22.39 -6.50 -3.26
C PHE A 56 21.41 -7.27 -2.38
N SER A 57 21.76 -7.38 -1.10
CA SER A 57 20.87 -7.73 0.00
C SER A 57 20.73 -6.57 0.94
N ILE A 58 19.61 -6.49 1.63
CA ILE A 58 19.38 -5.56 2.74
C ILE A 58 19.49 -6.38 4.03
N VAL A 59 20.40 -6.01 4.92
CA VAL A 59 20.63 -6.74 6.17
C VAL A 59 20.56 -5.82 7.38
N ASP A 60 20.06 -6.35 8.48
CA ASP A 60 20.12 -5.65 9.77
C ASP A 60 21.48 -5.84 10.47
N ALA A 61 21.64 -5.24 11.66
CA ALA A 61 22.89 -5.31 12.44
C ALA A 61 23.26 -6.73 12.88
N ASP A 62 22.30 -7.64 12.96
CA ASP A 62 22.49 -9.04 13.34
C ASP A 62 22.74 -9.94 12.11
N GLY A 63 22.78 -9.36 10.91
CA GLY A 63 23.00 -10.08 9.65
C GLY A 63 21.75 -10.74 9.07
N ASN A 64 20.56 -10.46 9.61
CA ASN A 64 19.31 -10.97 9.05
C ASN A 64 18.99 -10.27 7.75
N VAL A 65 18.67 -11.04 6.71
CA VAL A 65 18.29 -10.53 5.39
C VAL A 65 16.83 -10.08 5.41
N MET A 66 16.61 -8.84 4.95
CA MET A 66 15.27 -8.28 4.78
C MET A 66 14.78 -8.54 3.36
N PRO A 67 13.55 -9.05 3.17
CA PRO A 67 12.98 -9.17 1.84
C PRO A 67 12.77 -7.80 1.20
N TRP A 68 13.06 -7.71 -0.11
CA TRP A 68 12.88 -6.50 -0.87
C TRP A 68 12.44 -6.80 -2.30
N GLN A 69 11.86 -5.81 -2.96
CA GLN A 69 11.48 -5.88 -4.38
C GLN A 69 11.51 -4.48 -5.01
N LYS A 70 11.46 -4.46 -6.33
CA LYS A 70 11.22 -3.23 -7.09
C LYS A 70 9.72 -3.03 -7.26
N SER A 71 9.22 -1.83 -6.98
CA SER A 71 7.84 -1.42 -7.27
C SER A 71 7.61 -1.17 -8.75
N ALA A 72 6.34 -1.06 -9.16
CA ALA A 72 5.97 -0.76 -10.54
C ALA A 72 6.54 0.57 -11.05
N ASP A 73 6.72 1.55 -10.19
CA ASP A 73 7.32 2.86 -10.49
C ASP A 73 8.86 2.89 -10.35
N GLY A 74 9.47 1.73 -10.09
CA GLY A 74 10.93 1.57 -10.06
C GLY A 74 11.59 1.85 -8.71
N ARG A 75 10.83 2.16 -7.65
CA ARG A 75 11.37 2.37 -6.30
C ARG A 75 11.69 1.05 -5.58
N LEU A 76 12.54 1.13 -4.58
CA LEU A 76 12.80 0.05 -3.65
C LEU A 76 11.62 -0.09 -2.67
N VAL A 77 11.13 -1.31 -2.53
CA VAL A 77 10.17 -1.71 -1.49
C VAL A 77 10.83 -2.79 -0.65
N PHE A 78 10.96 -2.58 0.66
CA PHE A 78 11.52 -3.61 1.55
C PHE A 78 10.75 -3.71 2.87
N PHE A 79 10.85 -4.85 3.52
CA PHE A 79 10.21 -5.10 4.80
C PHE A 79 11.19 -4.78 5.94
N ALA A 80 10.99 -3.65 6.62
CA ALA A 80 11.78 -3.24 7.76
C ALA A 80 11.23 -3.89 9.04
N LYS A 81 12.03 -4.73 9.68
CA LYS A 81 11.64 -5.47 10.87
C LYS A 81 12.29 -4.93 12.13
N GLY A 82 11.52 -4.86 13.23
CA GLY A 82 12.01 -4.50 14.55
C GLY A 82 12.50 -3.06 14.64
N VAL A 83 11.79 -2.09 14.07
CA VAL A 83 12.13 -0.66 14.19
C VAL A 83 11.62 -0.16 15.54
N PRO A 84 12.50 0.25 16.46
CA PRO A 84 12.14 0.55 17.85
C PRO A 84 11.20 1.74 17.98
N ALA A 85 10.41 1.75 19.04
CA ALA A 85 9.49 2.84 19.36
C ALA A 85 10.23 4.18 19.49
N LYS A 86 9.71 5.23 18.84
CA LYS A 86 10.29 6.60 18.86
C LYS A 86 11.80 6.62 18.61
N GLY A 87 12.25 5.72 17.72
CA GLY A 87 13.64 5.50 17.40
C GLY A 87 13.86 5.26 15.92
N TYR A 88 14.99 4.67 15.62
CA TYR A 88 15.35 4.29 14.26
C TYR A 88 16.13 2.98 14.23
N LYS A 89 16.15 2.35 13.06
CA LYS A 89 16.99 1.18 12.76
C LYS A 89 17.68 1.38 11.44
N THR A 90 18.96 1.04 11.38
CA THR A 90 19.76 1.11 10.16
C THR A 90 19.92 -0.27 9.57
N PHE A 91 19.73 -0.38 8.27
CA PHE A 91 19.91 -1.57 7.46
C PHE A 91 21.03 -1.32 6.47
N SER A 92 21.96 -2.26 6.35
CA SER A 92 23.08 -2.17 5.42
C SER A 92 22.72 -2.75 4.06
N ILE A 93 23.20 -2.13 3.00
CA ILE A 93 23.13 -2.64 1.64
C ILE A 93 24.44 -3.38 1.37
N VAL A 94 24.36 -4.69 1.18
CA VAL A 94 25.52 -5.58 1.00
C VAL A 94 25.51 -6.13 -0.42
N HIS A 95 26.65 -6.12 -1.07
CA HIS A 95 26.79 -6.64 -2.43
C HIS A 95 26.47 -8.15 -2.50
N GLY A 96 25.73 -8.55 -3.52
CA GLY A 96 25.30 -9.92 -3.74
C GLY A 96 24.05 -10.30 -2.91
N GLY A 97 23.54 -11.51 -3.17
CA GLY A 97 22.38 -12.06 -2.47
C GLY A 97 21.07 -11.92 -3.23
N GLU A 98 20.02 -12.44 -2.63
CA GLU A 98 18.68 -12.51 -3.22
C GLU A 98 17.68 -11.64 -2.47
N SER A 99 16.62 -11.27 -3.15
CA SER A 99 15.55 -10.41 -2.60
C SER A 99 14.52 -11.17 -1.75
N GLY A 100 14.60 -12.51 -1.70
CA GLY A 100 13.61 -13.38 -1.06
C GLY A 100 12.62 -14.01 -2.04
N GLU A 101 11.78 -14.91 -1.53
CA GLU A 101 10.78 -15.62 -2.33
C GLU A 101 9.40 -14.94 -2.19
N ASN A 102 8.66 -14.91 -3.30
CA ASN A 102 7.27 -14.48 -3.25
C ASN A 102 6.37 -15.57 -2.65
N THR A 103 5.74 -15.27 -1.53
CA THR A 103 4.83 -16.16 -0.82
C THR A 103 3.35 -15.83 -1.04
N VAL A 104 3.05 -14.74 -1.74
CA VAL A 104 1.68 -14.36 -2.09
C VAL A 104 1.26 -15.05 -3.38
N LYS A 105 0.26 -15.93 -3.30
CA LYS A 105 -0.29 -16.68 -4.43
C LYS A 105 -1.45 -15.93 -5.05
N VAL A 106 -1.49 -15.87 -6.38
CA VAL A 106 -2.58 -15.29 -7.16
C VAL A 106 -3.07 -16.31 -8.18
N GLU A 107 -4.27 -16.83 -8.01
CA GLU A 107 -4.88 -17.82 -8.91
C GLU A 107 -6.38 -17.55 -9.09
N ASN A 108 -6.85 -17.44 -10.34
CA ASN A 108 -8.29 -17.37 -10.66
C ASN A 108 -9.11 -16.42 -9.76
N LYS A 109 -8.68 -15.16 -9.62
CA LYS A 109 -9.29 -14.15 -8.73
C LYS A 109 -9.26 -14.54 -7.25
N THR A 110 -8.41 -15.46 -6.86
CA THR A 110 -8.13 -15.81 -5.46
C THR A 110 -6.71 -15.38 -5.12
N ILE A 111 -6.57 -14.67 -4.02
CA ILE A 111 -5.28 -14.26 -3.49
C ILE A 111 -5.12 -14.92 -2.13
N GLU A 112 -3.97 -15.54 -1.94
CA GLU A 112 -3.63 -16.18 -0.69
C GLU A 112 -2.25 -15.75 -0.22
N ASN A 113 -2.17 -15.30 1.03
CA ASN A 113 -0.92 -15.06 1.73
C ASN A 113 -0.91 -15.82 3.07
N LYS A 114 0.08 -15.54 3.93
CA LYS A 114 0.21 -16.12 5.25
C LYS A 114 -1.02 -15.90 6.16
N PHE A 115 -1.72 -14.77 5.99
CA PHE A 115 -2.76 -14.30 6.90
C PHE A 115 -4.18 -14.45 6.35
N PHE A 116 -4.35 -14.31 5.04
CA PHE A 116 -5.65 -14.19 4.40
C PHE A 116 -5.81 -15.09 3.20
N THR A 117 -7.06 -15.53 2.97
CA THR A 117 -7.54 -16.00 1.67
C THR A 117 -8.63 -15.04 1.22
N VAL A 118 -8.44 -14.41 0.06
CA VAL A 118 -9.35 -13.42 -0.53
C VAL A 118 -9.84 -13.94 -1.87
N LYS A 119 -11.16 -13.88 -2.10
CA LYS A 119 -11.77 -14.20 -3.40
C LYS A 119 -12.50 -12.99 -3.93
N PHE A 120 -12.23 -12.65 -5.17
CA PHE A 120 -12.96 -11.60 -5.88
C PHE A 120 -14.11 -12.18 -6.70
N ASP A 121 -15.18 -11.41 -6.84
CA ASP A 121 -16.30 -11.71 -7.74
C ASP A 121 -15.96 -11.37 -9.21
N LYS A 122 -16.98 -11.43 -10.08
CA LYS A 122 -16.83 -11.09 -11.51
C LYS A 122 -16.46 -9.63 -11.73
N ASP A 123 -16.89 -8.74 -10.86
CA ASP A 123 -16.71 -7.28 -10.90
C ASP A 123 -15.52 -6.81 -10.05
N MET A 124 -14.64 -7.74 -9.63
CA MET A 124 -13.46 -7.46 -8.80
C MET A 124 -13.79 -6.76 -7.48
N ASN A 125 -14.94 -7.07 -6.88
CA ASN A 125 -15.24 -6.79 -5.50
C ASN A 125 -14.86 -7.98 -4.62
N ILE A 126 -14.61 -7.79 -3.33
CA ILE A 126 -14.21 -8.88 -2.43
C ILE A 126 -15.44 -9.69 -2.02
N ALA A 127 -15.62 -10.86 -2.64
CA ALA A 127 -16.71 -11.77 -2.34
C ALA A 127 -16.45 -12.64 -1.10
N SER A 128 -15.18 -12.84 -0.73
CA SER A 128 -14.81 -13.58 0.47
C SER A 128 -13.46 -13.08 0.98
N LEU A 129 -13.36 -12.88 2.28
CA LEU A 129 -12.12 -12.55 2.99
C LEU A 129 -12.08 -13.37 4.28
N ILE A 130 -11.20 -14.36 4.31
CA ILE A 130 -11.01 -15.25 5.46
C ILE A 130 -9.68 -14.93 6.15
N HIS A 131 -9.72 -14.66 7.44
CA HIS A 131 -8.52 -14.59 8.28
C HIS A 131 -8.10 -15.99 8.69
N LYS A 132 -6.96 -16.48 8.18
CA LYS A 132 -6.54 -17.89 8.25
C LYS A 132 -6.33 -18.38 9.68
N ALA A 133 -5.72 -17.56 10.53
CA ALA A 133 -5.40 -17.99 11.91
C ALA A 133 -6.64 -18.26 12.78
N THR A 134 -7.76 -17.59 12.50
CA THR A 134 -9.00 -17.73 13.28
C THR A 134 -10.13 -18.42 12.51
N GLY A 135 -9.97 -18.59 11.19
CA GLY A 135 -11.04 -19.05 10.30
C GLY A 135 -12.20 -18.05 10.14
N ARG A 136 -12.05 -16.82 10.67
CA ARG A 136 -13.11 -15.81 10.63
C ARG A 136 -13.33 -15.31 9.22
N ALA A 137 -14.58 -15.35 8.76
CA ALA A 137 -15.03 -14.59 7.61
C ALA A 137 -15.20 -13.12 8.01
N VAL A 138 -14.55 -12.20 7.27
CA VAL A 138 -14.65 -10.75 7.49
C VAL A 138 -15.92 -10.20 6.88
N ALA A 139 -16.30 -10.69 5.69
CA ALA A 139 -17.61 -10.41 5.10
C ALA A 139 -18.66 -11.36 5.65
N PRO A 140 -19.87 -10.88 6.02
CA PRO A 140 -21.01 -11.75 6.26
C PRO A 140 -21.33 -12.63 5.04
N GLU A 141 -22.01 -13.75 5.26
CA GLU A 141 -22.41 -14.63 4.16
C GLU A 141 -23.37 -13.90 3.19
N GLY A 142 -23.04 -13.95 1.90
CA GLY A 142 -23.81 -13.29 0.86
C GLY A 142 -23.49 -11.81 0.65
N GLU A 143 -22.69 -11.22 1.54
CA GLU A 143 -22.25 -9.82 1.39
C GLU A 143 -20.94 -9.72 0.61
N VAL A 144 -20.78 -8.60 -0.07
CA VAL A 144 -19.60 -8.28 -0.88
C VAL A 144 -18.98 -6.99 -0.37
N LEU A 145 -17.67 -7.02 -0.12
CA LEU A 145 -16.93 -5.86 0.39
C LEU A 145 -16.34 -5.05 -0.76
N ASN A 146 -16.08 -3.78 -0.45
CA ASN A 146 -15.33 -2.86 -1.31
C ASN A 146 -16.02 -2.53 -2.63
N LYS A 147 -17.34 -2.51 -2.65
CA LYS A 147 -18.14 -1.97 -3.75
C LYS A 147 -17.98 -0.45 -3.83
N ILE A 148 -17.98 0.06 -5.05
CA ILE A 148 -17.92 1.50 -5.32
C ILE A 148 -19.28 1.97 -5.81
N TYR A 149 -19.77 3.06 -5.21
CA TYR A 149 -21.05 3.68 -5.56
C TYR A 149 -20.86 5.14 -5.92
N ALA A 150 -21.51 5.59 -6.97
CA ALA A 150 -21.71 6.99 -7.29
C ALA A 150 -23.13 7.40 -6.87
N TYR A 151 -23.24 8.41 -6.05
CA TYR A 151 -24.50 8.94 -5.55
C TYR A 151 -24.87 10.23 -6.29
N ASP A 152 -26.18 10.45 -6.54
CA ASP A 152 -26.71 11.70 -7.06
C ASP A 152 -26.96 12.66 -5.89
N ASP A 153 -25.90 13.31 -5.45
CA ASP A 153 -25.98 14.28 -4.35
C ASP A 153 -26.43 15.66 -4.85
N ARG A 154 -27.58 16.11 -4.40
CA ARG A 154 -28.20 17.41 -4.77
C ARG A 154 -28.62 18.18 -3.53
N PRO A 155 -27.68 18.77 -2.81
CA PRO A 155 -28.00 19.56 -1.62
C PRO A 155 -28.75 20.83 -2.02
N PHE A 156 -29.67 21.27 -1.15
CA PHE A 156 -30.39 22.55 -1.35
C PHE A 156 -29.47 23.76 -1.15
N ASN A 157 -28.48 23.61 -0.28
CA ASN A 157 -27.52 24.64 0.09
C ASN A 157 -26.27 23.95 0.69
N HIS A 158 -25.19 24.71 0.86
CA HIS A 158 -23.95 24.25 1.49
C HIS A 158 -23.33 23.01 0.79
N GLU A 159 -23.28 23.04 -0.54
CA GLU A 159 -22.53 22.07 -1.34
C GLU A 159 -21.12 21.89 -0.75
N ALA A 160 -20.63 20.68 -0.73
CA ALA A 160 -19.36 20.28 -0.13
C ALA A 160 -19.27 20.35 1.43
N TRP A 161 -20.33 20.80 2.12
CA TRP A 161 -20.40 20.82 3.58
C TRP A 161 -21.32 19.75 4.16
N ASP A 162 -22.42 19.47 3.46
CA ASP A 162 -23.54 18.72 4.01
C ASP A 162 -24.09 17.73 2.99
N ILE A 163 -24.13 16.47 3.37
CA ILE A 163 -24.78 15.39 2.61
C ILE A 163 -26.17 15.21 3.20
N LYS A 164 -27.20 15.48 2.41
CA LYS A 164 -28.58 15.36 2.86
C LYS A 164 -29.02 13.91 2.98
N VAL A 165 -29.92 13.63 3.91
CA VAL A 165 -30.41 12.27 4.26
C VAL A 165 -30.96 11.46 3.08
N TYR A 166 -31.34 12.12 1.99
CA TYR A 166 -31.88 11.46 0.78
C TYR A 166 -30.84 11.21 -0.32
N PHE A 167 -29.54 11.42 -0.05
CA PHE A 167 -28.47 11.17 -1.04
C PHE A 167 -28.46 9.71 -1.53
N ASP A 168 -28.84 8.76 -0.66
CA ASP A 168 -28.88 7.33 -0.92
C ASP A 168 -30.09 6.86 -1.75
N GLN A 169 -31.04 7.74 -2.05
CA GLN A 169 -32.23 7.41 -2.84
C GLN A 169 -31.92 7.16 -4.32
N LYS A 170 -30.78 7.67 -4.79
CA LYS A 170 -30.34 7.46 -6.17
C LYS A 170 -28.83 7.28 -6.24
N TYR A 171 -28.42 6.08 -6.57
CA TYR A 171 -27.03 5.73 -6.76
C TYR A 171 -26.82 4.77 -7.92
N THR A 172 -25.59 4.67 -8.37
CA THR A 172 -25.15 3.71 -9.39
C THR A 172 -23.97 2.93 -8.84
N GLU A 173 -24.02 1.62 -8.85
CA GLU A 173 -22.88 0.76 -8.55
C GLU A 173 -21.90 0.77 -9.73
N ILE A 174 -20.61 1.01 -9.47
CA ILE A 174 -19.59 1.14 -10.51
C ILE A 174 -18.93 -0.23 -10.71
N ASN A 175 -19.46 -1.01 -11.65
CA ASN A 175 -19.04 -2.38 -11.95
C ASN A 175 -18.34 -2.53 -13.31
N ASP A 176 -18.18 -1.44 -14.08
CA ASP A 176 -17.54 -1.50 -15.40
C ASP A 176 -16.01 -1.62 -15.25
N VAL A 177 -15.55 -2.86 -15.14
CA VAL A 177 -14.11 -3.20 -15.03
C VAL A 177 -13.53 -3.26 -16.44
N SER A 178 -12.65 -2.32 -16.77
CA SER A 178 -11.99 -2.23 -18.08
C SER A 178 -10.64 -2.95 -18.13
N ALA A 179 -9.94 -3.09 -16.98
CA ALA A 179 -8.67 -3.82 -16.88
C ALA A 179 -8.43 -4.38 -15.46
N VAL A 180 -7.69 -5.49 -15.40
CA VAL A 180 -7.18 -6.09 -14.15
C VAL A 180 -5.75 -6.55 -14.40
N ASP A 181 -4.80 -5.98 -13.68
CA ASP A 181 -3.38 -6.22 -13.86
C ASP A 181 -2.71 -6.56 -12.53
N VAL A 182 -1.81 -7.55 -12.53
CA VAL A 182 -0.86 -7.74 -11.43
C VAL A 182 0.34 -6.84 -11.72
N THR A 183 0.38 -5.68 -11.08
CA THR A 183 1.41 -4.66 -11.35
C THR A 183 2.69 -4.87 -10.55
N GLU A 184 2.59 -5.56 -9.41
CA GLU A 184 3.74 -5.98 -8.60
C GLU A 184 3.53 -7.41 -8.10
N SER A 185 4.59 -8.21 -8.12
CA SER A 185 4.61 -9.56 -7.57
C SER A 185 6.01 -9.87 -7.07
N GLY A 186 6.19 -9.90 -5.75
CA GLY A 186 7.51 -10.07 -5.14
C GLY A 186 7.45 -10.48 -3.68
N PRO A 187 8.61 -10.61 -3.02
CA PRO A 187 8.71 -11.18 -1.68
C PRO A 187 8.16 -10.28 -0.58
N VAL A 188 7.89 -9.00 -0.85
CA VAL A 188 7.34 -8.06 0.13
C VAL A 188 5.84 -7.90 -0.03
N ARG A 189 5.39 -7.70 -1.29
CA ARG A 189 3.98 -7.46 -1.60
C ARG A 189 3.62 -7.89 -3.02
N THR A 190 2.34 -8.13 -3.22
CA THR A 190 1.70 -8.27 -4.53
C THR A 190 0.64 -7.22 -4.66
N VAL A 191 0.59 -6.54 -5.81
CA VAL A 191 -0.38 -5.47 -6.10
C VAL A 191 -1.23 -5.87 -7.30
N ILE A 192 -2.55 -5.84 -7.11
CA ILE A 192 -3.53 -6.05 -8.17
C ILE A 192 -4.22 -4.73 -8.43
N LYS A 193 -4.05 -4.20 -9.64
CA LYS A 193 -4.70 -2.97 -10.07
C LYS A 193 -5.94 -3.30 -10.88
N VAL A 194 -7.07 -2.72 -10.48
CA VAL A 194 -8.36 -2.79 -11.17
C VAL A 194 -8.71 -1.42 -11.70
N THR A 195 -8.91 -1.30 -13.00
CA THR A 195 -9.36 -0.06 -13.64
C THR A 195 -10.84 -0.15 -13.96
N ARG A 196 -11.61 0.84 -13.50
CA ARG A 196 -13.04 0.94 -13.73
C ARG A 196 -13.37 2.21 -14.51
N LYS A 197 -14.45 2.15 -15.29
CA LYS A 197 -15.00 3.31 -16.00
C LYS A 197 -16.36 3.69 -15.41
N PHE A 198 -16.58 4.99 -15.32
CA PHE A 198 -17.87 5.55 -14.93
C PHE A 198 -18.10 6.87 -15.64
N LEU A 199 -19.02 6.93 -16.59
CA LEU A 199 -19.22 8.08 -17.49
C LEU A 199 -17.90 8.44 -18.20
N SER A 200 -17.40 9.66 -18.00
CA SER A 200 -16.09 10.11 -18.49
C SER A 200 -14.94 9.86 -17.52
N SER A 201 -15.24 9.35 -16.32
CA SER A 201 -14.27 9.18 -15.24
C SER A 201 -13.54 7.86 -15.30
N THR A 202 -12.34 7.83 -14.74
CA THR A 202 -11.55 6.61 -14.57
C THR A 202 -11.19 6.46 -13.09
N ILE A 203 -11.43 5.26 -12.56
CA ILE A 203 -11.11 4.88 -11.18
C ILE A 203 -10.10 3.75 -11.23
N GLU A 204 -8.91 3.97 -10.74
CA GLU A 204 -7.91 2.94 -10.50
C GLU A 204 -7.92 2.56 -9.03
N GLN A 205 -8.02 1.26 -8.76
CA GLN A 205 -8.08 0.69 -7.42
C GLN A 205 -6.98 -0.35 -7.31
N SER A 206 -6.01 -0.12 -6.42
CA SER A 206 -4.89 -1.02 -6.20
C SER A 206 -5.06 -1.76 -4.88
N PHE A 207 -5.27 -3.08 -4.96
CA PHE A 207 -5.27 -3.97 -3.81
C PHE A 207 -3.85 -4.44 -3.52
N ILE A 208 -3.35 -4.16 -2.32
CA ILE A 208 -1.98 -4.44 -1.90
C ILE A 208 -2.00 -5.55 -0.85
N PHE A 209 -1.43 -6.70 -1.19
CA PHE A 209 -1.32 -7.86 -0.32
C PHE A 209 0.13 -8.04 0.12
N TYR A 210 0.37 -8.01 1.41
CA TYR A 210 1.70 -8.15 1.98
C TYR A 210 2.03 -9.59 2.32
N ALA A 211 3.31 -9.98 2.16
CA ALA A 211 3.78 -11.31 2.52
C ALA A 211 3.81 -11.52 4.04
N ASP A 212 4.31 -10.53 4.79
CA ASP A 212 4.57 -10.63 6.23
C ASP A 212 3.81 -9.63 7.11
N LEU A 213 2.84 -8.88 6.56
CA LEU A 213 1.94 -8.04 7.35
C LEU A 213 0.50 -8.56 7.28
N PRO A 214 -0.21 -8.62 8.44
CA PRO A 214 -1.63 -8.99 8.49
C PRO A 214 -2.52 -7.80 8.09
N ARG A 215 -2.25 -7.21 6.92
CA ARG A 215 -2.91 -6.01 6.40
C ARG A 215 -3.14 -6.16 4.89
N ILE A 216 -4.24 -5.61 4.43
CA ILE A 216 -4.55 -5.40 3.02
C ILE A 216 -4.84 -3.91 2.86
N ASP A 217 -4.08 -3.23 2.01
CA ASP A 217 -4.33 -1.83 1.69
C ASP A 217 -5.07 -1.73 0.35
N VAL A 218 -5.89 -0.71 0.22
CA VAL A 218 -6.58 -0.42 -1.03
C VAL A 218 -6.40 1.06 -1.36
N ASP A 219 -5.59 1.33 -2.37
CA ASP A 219 -5.32 2.67 -2.84
C ASP A 219 -6.23 3.02 -4.02
N TYR A 220 -6.68 4.26 -4.06
CA TYR A 220 -7.53 4.77 -5.14
C TYR A 220 -6.88 5.96 -5.83
N THR A 221 -6.91 5.93 -7.16
CA THR A 221 -6.66 7.11 -8.00
C THR A 221 -7.93 7.35 -8.82
N VAL A 222 -8.50 8.54 -8.70
CA VAL A 222 -9.76 8.90 -9.35
C VAL A 222 -9.55 10.11 -10.24
N ASP A 223 -9.78 9.93 -11.53
CA ASP A 223 -9.90 11.02 -12.52
C ASP A 223 -11.40 11.19 -12.83
N TRP A 224 -11.97 12.22 -12.16
CA TRP A 224 -13.43 12.45 -12.10
C TRP A 224 -13.91 13.44 -13.13
#